data_2527d5e3e22432cb5a743cc8889426c6
#
_entry.id   2527d5e3e22432cb5a743cc8889426c6
#
_cell.length_a   1.000
_cell.length_b   1.000
_cell.length_c   1.000
_cell.angle_alpha   90.00
_cell.angle_beta   90.00
_cell.angle_gamma   90.00
#
_symmetry.space_group_name_H-M   'P 1'
#
loop_
_entity.id
_entity.type
_entity.pdbx_description
1 polymer ?
#
loop_
_entity_poly.entity_id
_entity_poly.type
_entity_poly.pdbx_seq_one_letter_code
_entity_poly.pdbx_strand_id
1 'polypeptide(L)'
;MVSTAKFPPLGERSANAGLPHLQYRSFPAAEANPALNDATLVVVMMEAVEALEHIEEIAAVEGVDIMPIGTNDLTTDWDIPGQYDDPRVAA
;
A
#
# COMPACT_ATOMS: atom_id res chain seq x y z
N MET A 1 -7.19 1.35 3.58
CA MET A 1 -6.32 1.13 2.38
C MET A 1 -6.62 -0.19 1.66
N VAL A 2 -6.58 -1.35 2.33
CA VAL A 2 -6.88 -2.65 1.67
C VAL A 2 -8.24 -2.64 0.98
N SER A 3 -9.28 -2.19 1.69
CA SER A 3 -10.65 -2.10 1.15
C SER A 3 -10.76 -1.24 -0.12
N THR A 4 -9.98 -0.15 -0.19
CA THR A 4 -9.95 0.75 -1.34
C THR A 4 -9.19 0.18 -2.54
N ALA A 5 -8.22 -0.71 -2.29
CA ALA A 5 -7.37 -1.30 -3.33
C ALA A 5 -7.98 -2.55 -3.99
N LYS A 6 -8.87 -3.24 -3.29
CA LYS A 6 -9.45 -4.52 -3.74
C LYS A 6 -10.91 -4.37 -4.19
N PHE A 7 -11.30 -5.15 -5.17
CA PHE A 7 -12.70 -5.28 -5.62
C PHE A 7 -13.53 -6.10 -4.63
N PRO A 8 -14.85 -5.92 -4.60
CA PRO A 8 -15.74 -6.78 -3.83
C PRO A 8 -15.55 -8.29 -4.17
N PRO A 9 -15.69 -9.20 -3.20
CA PRO A 9 -16.08 -8.98 -1.80
C PRO A 9 -14.95 -8.58 -0.87
N LEU A 10 -13.68 -8.57 -1.31
CA LEU A 10 -12.51 -8.27 -0.49
C LEU A 10 -12.40 -6.77 -0.12
N GLY A 11 -12.95 -5.90 -0.93
CA GLY A 11 -12.91 -4.46 -0.73
C GLY A 11 -14.06 -3.75 -1.40
N GLU A 12 -13.88 -2.44 -1.62
CA GLU A 12 -14.88 -1.49 -2.12
C GLU A 12 -14.42 -0.76 -3.38
N ARG A 13 -13.32 -1.22 -3.99
CA ARG A 13 -12.78 -0.58 -5.20
C ARG A 13 -13.83 -0.58 -6.30
N SER A 14 -14.05 0.60 -6.91
CA SER A 14 -14.92 0.74 -8.07
C SER A 14 -14.43 -0.10 -9.26
N ALA A 15 -15.34 -0.86 -9.85
CA ALA A 15 -15.07 -1.58 -11.08
C ALA A 15 -14.97 -0.58 -12.24
N ASN A 16 -13.95 -0.75 -13.08
CA ASN A 16 -13.75 0.03 -14.27
C ASN A 16 -13.32 -0.88 -15.41
N ALA A 17 -13.81 -0.62 -16.62
CA ALA A 17 -13.39 -1.29 -17.82
C ALA A 17 -12.20 -0.54 -18.47
N GLY A 18 -11.35 -1.26 -19.20
CA GLY A 18 -10.28 -0.64 -19.99
C GLY A 18 -9.07 -0.16 -19.18
N LEU A 19 -8.63 -0.95 -18.21
CA LEU A 19 -7.45 -0.67 -17.42
C LEU A 19 -6.15 -0.94 -18.20
N PRO A 20 -5.07 -0.15 -17.98
CA PRO A 20 -3.79 -0.31 -18.70
C PRO A 20 -3.18 -1.70 -18.57
N HIS A 21 -3.22 -2.31 -17.38
CA HIS A 21 -2.67 -3.65 -17.14
C HIS A 21 -3.50 -4.78 -17.75
N LEU A 22 -4.70 -4.48 -18.26
CA LEU A 22 -5.48 -5.33 -19.14
C LEU A 22 -5.29 -4.97 -20.63
N GLN A 23 -4.28 -4.15 -20.95
CA GLN A 23 -4.04 -3.63 -22.31
C GLN A 23 -5.26 -2.93 -22.92
N TYR A 24 -6.06 -2.26 -22.06
CA TYR A 24 -7.34 -1.63 -22.42
C TYR A 24 -8.37 -2.57 -23.05
N ARG A 25 -8.20 -3.89 -22.91
CA ARG A 25 -9.16 -4.87 -23.40
C ARG A 25 -10.30 -5.03 -22.41
N SER A 26 -11.48 -5.28 -22.93
CA SER A 26 -12.66 -5.56 -22.11
C SER A 26 -12.76 -7.05 -21.78
N PHE A 27 -12.97 -7.34 -20.50
CA PHE A 27 -13.21 -8.69 -19.98
C PHE A 27 -14.47 -8.70 -19.11
N PRO A 28 -15.17 -9.83 -18.97
CA PRO A 28 -16.25 -9.93 -18.00
C PRO A 28 -15.77 -9.58 -16.59
N ALA A 29 -16.49 -8.72 -15.88
CA ALA A 29 -16.10 -8.28 -14.55
C ALA A 29 -15.97 -9.44 -13.55
N ALA A 30 -16.79 -10.49 -13.71
CA ALA A 30 -16.72 -11.69 -12.89
C ALA A 30 -15.39 -12.47 -13.02
N GLU A 31 -14.69 -12.31 -14.13
CA GLU A 31 -13.36 -12.90 -14.36
C GLU A 31 -12.25 -11.92 -14.04
N ALA A 32 -12.39 -10.66 -14.48
CA ALA A 32 -11.37 -9.64 -14.33
C ALA A 32 -11.16 -9.23 -12.86
N ASN A 33 -12.20 -9.00 -12.08
CA ASN A 33 -12.08 -8.51 -10.72
C ASN A 33 -11.33 -9.47 -9.78
N PRO A 34 -11.61 -10.78 -9.74
CA PRO A 34 -10.81 -11.71 -8.95
C PRO A 34 -9.34 -11.78 -9.40
N ALA A 35 -9.09 -11.83 -10.71
CA ALA A 35 -7.73 -11.86 -11.25
C ALA A 35 -6.94 -10.60 -10.91
N LEU A 36 -7.58 -9.42 -10.95
CA LEU A 36 -6.98 -8.15 -10.56
C LEU A 36 -6.73 -8.07 -9.05
N ASN A 37 -7.64 -8.62 -8.24
CA ASN A 37 -7.42 -8.72 -6.79
C ASN A 37 -6.17 -9.55 -6.46
N ASP A 38 -5.99 -10.69 -7.14
CA ASP A 38 -4.82 -11.56 -6.96
C ASP A 38 -3.52 -10.88 -7.42
N ALA A 39 -3.59 -10.12 -8.51
CA ALA A 39 -2.42 -9.43 -9.08
C ALA A 39 -2.07 -8.11 -8.37
N THR A 40 -2.96 -7.55 -7.56
CA THR A 40 -2.76 -6.26 -6.90
C THR A 40 -2.10 -6.45 -5.55
N LEU A 41 -0.88 -5.92 -5.38
CA LEU A 41 -0.21 -5.79 -4.09
C LEU A 41 -0.66 -4.50 -3.39
N VAL A 42 -0.92 -4.61 -2.10
CA VAL A 42 -1.21 -3.45 -1.24
C VAL A 42 0.07 -3.04 -0.53
N VAL A 43 0.60 -1.89 -0.93
CA VAL A 43 1.84 -1.33 -0.41
C VAL A 43 1.50 -0.17 0.52
N VAL A 44 1.88 -0.28 1.79
CA VAL A 44 1.63 0.73 2.83
C VAL A 44 2.94 1.34 3.25
N MET A 45 3.20 2.60 2.85
CA MET A 45 4.43 3.29 3.18
C MET A 45 4.42 3.79 4.63
N MET A 46 5.48 3.47 5.34
CA MET A 46 5.71 3.92 6.71
C MET A 46 6.57 5.18 6.65
N GLU A 47 5.94 6.33 6.87
CA GLU A 47 6.55 7.65 6.65
C GLU A 47 6.29 8.64 7.81
N ALA A 48 5.68 8.17 8.89
CA ALA A 48 5.43 8.93 10.11
C ALA A 48 5.91 8.14 11.34
N VAL A 49 6.34 8.85 12.38
CA VAL A 49 6.80 8.27 13.65
C VAL A 49 5.69 7.42 14.29
N GLU A 50 4.48 7.94 14.34
CA GLU A 50 3.31 7.22 14.86
C GLU A 50 3.08 5.88 14.12
N ALA A 51 3.33 5.85 12.80
CA ALA A 51 3.19 4.63 12.02
C ALA A 51 4.25 3.58 12.40
N LEU A 52 5.48 3.99 12.73
CA LEU A 52 6.52 3.09 13.22
C LEU A 52 6.19 2.53 14.60
N GLU A 53 5.59 3.31 15.48
CA GLU A 53 5.16 2.86 16.81
C GLU A 53 4.09 1.76 16.73
N HIS A 54 3.30 1.75 15.65
CA HIS A 54 2.24 0.78 15.39
C HIS A 54 2.56 -0.23 14.27
N ILE A 55 3.85 -0.39 13.93
CA ILE A 55 4.27 -1.17 12.76
C ILE A 55 3.78 -2.63 12.81
N GLU A 56 3.79 -3.26 13.97
CA GLU A 56 3.32 -4.65 14.14
C GLU A 56 1.80 -4.76 13.96
N GLU A 57 1.04 -3.78 14.43
CA GLU A 57 -0.41 -3.73 14.27
C GLU A 57 -0.79 -3.52 12.80
N ILE A 58 -0.05 -2.65 12.09
CA ILE A 58 -0.25 -2.41 10.66
C ILE A 58 0.13 -3.65 9.84
N ALA A 59 1.24 -4.30 10.18
CA ALA A 59 1.70 -5.52 9.52
C ALA A 59 0.72 -6.69 9.73
N ALA A 60 0.01 -6.72 10.84
CA ALA A 60 -1.00 -7.73 11.15
C ALA A 60 -2.32 -7.54 10.38
N VAL A 61 -2.52 -6.41 9.70
CA VAL A 61 -3.73 -6.18 8.90
C VAL A 61 -3.74 -7.11 7.70
N GLU A 62 -4.77 -7.96 7.61
CA GLU A 62 -4.94 -8.87 6.49
C GLU A 62 -5.04 -8.09 5.16
N GLY A 63 -4.25 -8.50 4.18
CA GLY A 63 -4.21 -7.90 2.84
C GLY A 63 -3.18 -6.78 2.67
N VAL A 64 -2.37 -6.47 3.68
CA VAL A 64 -1.14 -5.67 3.52
C VAL A 64 -0.03 -6.59 3.05
N ASP A 65 0.57 -6.29 1.89
CA ASP A 65 1.57 -7.15 1.26
C ASP A 65 3.00 -6.63 1.49
N ILE A 66 3.20 -5.32 1.44
CA ILE A 66 4.53 -4.69 1.53
C ILE A 66 4.45 -3.43 2.38
N MET A 67 5.46 -3.20 3.21
CA MET A 67 5.60 -2.02 4.06
C MET A 67 6.98 -1.37 3.86
N PRO A 68 7.16 -0.53 2.83
CA PRO A 68 8.39 0.23 2.65
C PRO A 68 8.47 1.40 3.62
N ILE A 69 9.69 1.85 3.90
CA ILE A 69 9.95 3.03 4.72
C ILE A 69 10.17 4.24 3.82
N GLY A 70 9.38 5.30 4.01
CA GLY A 70 9.54 6.60 3.37
C GLY A 70 10.48 7.50 4.16
N THR A 71 11.81 7.30 3.98
CA THR A 71 12.83 7.96 4.81
C THR A 71 12.83 9.48 4.72
N ASN A 72 12.45 10.07 3.60
CA ASN A 72 12.37 11.53 3.44
C ASN A 72 11.31 12.13 4.36
N ASP A 73 10.10 11.58 4.31
CA ASP A 73 8.98 12.07 5.11
C ASP A 73 9.18 11.72 6.58
N LEU A 74 9.70 10.52 6.86
CA LEU A 74 10.01 10.07 8.22
C LEU A 74 11.06 10.97 8.90
N THR A 75 12.16 11.32 8.21
CA THR A 75 13.17 12.22 8.76
C THR A 75 12.61 13.64 8.97
N THR A 76 11.68 14.06 8.16
CA THR A 76 10.97 15.33 8.32
C THR A 76 10.05 15.31 9.55
N ASP A 77 9.33 14.20 9.76
CA ASP A 77 8.46 14.01 10.93
C ASP A 77 9.25 13.92 12.25
N TRP A 78 10.51 13.47 12.18
CA TRP A 78 11.46 13.50 13.30
C TRP A 78 12.15 14.85 13.53
N ASP A 79 11.82 15.91 12.81
CA ASP A 79 12.50 17.21 12.84
C ASP A 79 13.99 17.15 12.45
N ILE A 80 14.38 16.17 11.63
CA ILE A 80 15.75 15.97 11.11
C ILE A 80 15.76 15.77 9.59
N PRO A 81 15.12 16.64 8.79
CA PRO A 81 14.96 16.42 7.36
C PRO A 81 16.29 16.17 6.64
N GLY A 82 16.36 15.03 5.93
CA GLY A 82 17.53 14.65 5.15
C GLY A 82 18.76 14.17 5.93
N GLN A 83 18.66 13.99 7.23
CA GLN A 83 19.76 13.48 8.06
C GLN A 83 19.72 11.94 8.12
N TYR A 84 20.03 11.29 6.99
CA TYR A 84 19.93 9.83 6.86
C TYR A 84 20.95 9.05 7.69
N ASP A 85 22.03 9.71 8.15
CA ASP A 85 23.03 9.11 9.03
C ASP A 85 22.68 9.20 10.51
N ASP A 86 21.53 9.81 10.86
CA ASP A 86 21.06 9.86 12.23
C ASP A 86 20.81 8.43 12.77
N PRO A 87 21.25 8.11 14.00
CA PRO A 87 21.08 6.76 14.58
C PRO A 87 19.63 6.24 14.59
N ARG A 88 18.63 7.12 14.61
CA ARG A 88 17.21 6.76 14.55
C ARG A 88 16.81 6.18 13.21
N VAL A 89 17.49 6.56 12.13
CA VAL A 89 17.22 6.06 10.78
C VAL A 89 17.81 4.66 10.58
N ALA A 90 18.91 4.34 11.27
CA ALA A 90 19.61 3.06 11.15
C ALA A 90 19.08 1.97 12.12
N ALA A 91 18.28 2.38 13.06
CA ALA A 91 17.71 1.47 14.06
C ALA A 91 16.49 0.74 13.51
#